data_2301b33bb186a4bb2e7d0a870b083c44
#
_entry.id   2301b33bb186a4bb2e7d0a870b083c44
#
_cell.length_a   1.000
_cell.length_b   1.000
_cell.length_c   1.000
_cell.angle_alpha   90.00
_cell.angle_beta   90.00
_cell.angle_gamma   90.00
#
_symmetry.space_group_name_H-M   'P 1'
#
loop_
_entity.id
_entity.type
_entity.pdbx_description
1 polymer ?
#
loop_
_entity_poly.entity_id
_entity_poly.type
_entity_poly.pdbx_seq_one_letter_code
_entity_poly.pdbx_strand_id
1 'polypeptide(L)'
;MGSIDEWRIKIDDVDRKLVDLLNERARYADEIGKIKEQLGLDAYSPRREHEVLENVLGSNKGPLSDAALRRLFERIIDESRKLEREAMIERKKLTSQK
;
A
#
# COMPACT_ATOMS: atom_id res chain seq x y z
N MET A 1 -29.47 7.52 19.78
CA MET A 1 -28.40 8.54 19.71
C MET A 1 -27.05 7.89 19.91
N GLY A 2 -26.10 8.17 19.06
CA GLY A 2 -24.78 7.60 19.19
C GLY A 2 -23.97 8.26 20.28
N SER A 3 -23.48 7.47 21.23
CA SER A 3 -22.49 7.92 22.19
C SER A 3 -21.11 7.95 21.52
N ILE A 4 -20.14 8.58 22.17
CA ILE A 4 -18.74 8.55 21.71
C ILE A 4 -18.27 7.09 21.57
N ASP A 5 -18.61 6.25 22.55
CA ASP A 5 -18.18 4.85 22.55
C ASP A 5 -18.77 4.06 21.38
N GLU A 6 -20.03 4.31 21.02
CA GLU A 6 -20.66 3.66 19.86
C GLU A 6 -19.92 3.98 18.57
N TRP A 7 -19.55 5.25 18.38
CA TRP A 7 -18.80 5.67 17.18
C TRP A 7 -17.38 5.11 17.19
N ARG A 8 -16.74 5.02 18.34
CA ARG A 8 -15.42 4.41 18.47
C ARG A 8 -15.44 2.94 18.10
N ILE A 9 -16.49 2.20 18.46
CA ILE A 9 -16.67 0.80 18.07
C ILE A 9 -16.73 0.69 16.55
N LYS A 10 -17.45 1.59 15.90
CA LYS A 10 -17.54 1.62 14.43
C LYS A 10 -16.18 1.93 13.79
N ILE A 11 -15.42 2.85 14.36
CA ILE A 11 -14.07 3.17 13.90
C ILE A 11 -13.15 1.95 14.05
N ASP A 12 -13.21 1.28 15.20
CA ASP A 12 -12.39 0.10 15.44
C ASP A 12 -12.65 -0.99 14.39
N ASP A 13 -13.91 -1.18 14.02
CA ASP A 13 -14.29 -2.14 12.99
C ASP A 13 -13.71 -1.75 11.62
N VAL A 14 -13.82 -0.47 11.27
CA VAL A 14 -13.24 0.05 10.03
C VAL A 14 -11.72 -0.12 10.03
N ASP A 15 -11.07 0.16 11.16
CA ASP A 15 -9.61 0.03 11.28
C ASP A 15 -9.16 -1.41 11.03
N ARG A 16 -9.88 -2.39 11.56
CA ARG A 16 -9.57 -3.80 11.29
C ARG A 16 -9.69 -4.13 9.80
N LYS A 17 -10.71 -3.61 9.15
CA LYS A 17 -10.90 -3.78 7.70
C LYS A 17 -9.76 -3.10 6.92
N LEU A 18 -9.33 -1.92 7.36
CA LEU A 18 -8.20 -1.21 6.75
C LEU A 18 -6.92 -2.04 6.84
N VAL A 19 -6.64 -2.64 8.00
CA VAL A 19 -5.46 -3.50 8.17
C VAL A 19 -5.51 -4.66 7.18
N ASP A 20 -6.66 -5.31 7.05
CA ASP A 20 -6.83 -6.44 6.12
C ASP A 20 -6.61 -5.99 4.68
N LEU A 21 -7.17 -4.84 4.28
CA LEU A 21 -7.01 -4.31 2.93
C LEU A 21 -5.58 -3.88 2.63
N LEU A 22 -4.91 -3.27 3.60
CA LEU A 22 -3.51 -2.88 3.45
C LEU A 22 -2.61 -4.11 3.24
N ASN A 23 -2.86 -5.18 3.99
CA ASN A 23 -2.10 -6.41 3.84
C ASN A 23 -2.41 -7.14 2.54
N GLU A 24 -3.66 -7.10 2.09
CA GLU A 24 -4.04 -7.63 0.77
C GLU A 24 -3.30 -6.90 -0.34
N ARG A 25 -3.27 -5.57 -0.27
CA ARG A 25 -2.53 -4.75 -1.23
C ARG A 25 -1.04 -5.07 -1.19
N ALA A 26 -0.48 -5.25 0.00
CA ALA A 26 0.93 -5.60 0.17
C ALA A 26 1.26 -6.97 -0.46
N ARG A 27 0.37 -7.95 -0.33
CA ARG A 27 0.56 -9.26 -0.97
C ARG A 27 0.59 -9.14 -2.49
N TYR A 28 -0.29 -8.32 -3.06
CA TYR A 28 -0.30 -8.09 -4.51
C TYR A 28 0.96 -7.36 -4.98
N ALA A 29 1.41 -6.38 -4.20
CA ALA A 29 2.66 -5.67 -4.49
C ALA A 29 3.87 -6.63 -4.46
N ASP A 30 3.88 -7.58 -3.53
CA ASP A 30 4.94 -8.59 -3.45
C ASP A 30 4.95 -9.49 -4.70
N GLU A 31 3.78 -9.89 -5.18
CA GLU A 31 3.68 -10.68 -6.41
C GLU A 31 4.20 -9.90 -7.62
N ILE A 32 3.88 -8.62 -7.71
CA ILE A 32 4.41 -7.74 -8.76
C ILE A 32 5.92 -7.64 -8.64
N GLY A 33 6.43 -7.50 -7.42
CA GLY A 33 7.86 -7.44 -7.16
C GLY A 33 8.62 -8.67 -7.64
N LYS A 34 8.04 -9.86 -7.47
CA LYS A 34 8.61 -11.11 -7.98
C LYS A 34 8.71 -11.12 -9.50
N ILE A 35 7.68 -10.64 -10.17
CA ILE A 35 7.64 -10.54 -11.63
C ILE A 35 8.68 -9.54 -12.13
N LYS A 36 8.75 -8.37 -11.50
CA LYS A 36 9.75 -7.34 -11.84
C LYS A 36 11.18 -7.88 -11.70
N GLU A 37 11.43 -8.64 -10.64
CA GLU A 37 12.73 -9.26 -10.41
C GLU A 37 13.09 -10.23 -11.54
N GLN A 38 12.15 -11.06 -11.97
CA GLN A 38 12.34 -11.98 -13.08
C GLN A 38 12.63 -11.27 -14.41
N LEU A 39 12.04 -10.09 -14.59
CA LEU A 39 12.20 -9.28 -15.80
C LEU A 39 13.37 -8.29 -15.72
N GLY A 40 14.07 -8.23 -14.60
CA GLY A 40 15.15 -7.28 -14.36
C GLY A 40 14.68 -5.84 -14.24
N LEU A 41 13.45 -5.61 -13.79
CA LEU A 41 12.87 -4.28 -13.63
C LEU A 41 13.07 -3.77 -12.20
N ASP A 42 13.17 -2.44 -12.05
CA ASP A 42 13.26 -1.81 -10.74
C ASP A 42 11.91 -1.82 -10.01
N ALA A 43 11.96 -1.89 -8.69
CA ALA A 43 10.77 -1.76 -7.86
C ALA A 43 10.13 -0.39 -8.03
N TYR A 44 10.93 0.66 -8.20
CA TYR A 44 10.45 2.03 -8.33
C TYR A 44 9.91 2.31 -9.72
N SER A 45 8.66 2.77 -9.79
CA SER A 45 8.01 3.21 -11.03
C SER A 45 7.28 4.52 -10.77
N PRO A 46 7.90 5.69 -11.09
CA PRO A 46 7.25 6.99 -10.91
C PRO A 46 5.92 7.11 -11.64
N ARG A 47 5.84 6.55 -12.84
CA ARG A 47 4.62 6.55 -13.64
C ARG A 47 3.48 5.85 -12.92
N ARG A 48 3.75 4.66 -12.37
CA ARG A 48 2.74 3.89 -11.65
C ARG A 48 2.30 4.59 -10.38
N GLU A 49 3.24 5.21 -9.65
CA GLU A 49 2.92 5.95 -8.42
C GLU A 49 1.99 7.12 -8.73
N HIS A 50 2.23 7.82 -9.83
CA HIS A 50 1.37 8.90 -10.29
C HIS A 50 -0.04 8.39 -10.64
N GLU A 51 -0.13 7.28 -11.37
CA GLU A 51 -1.41 6.65 -11.72
C GLU A 51 -2.21 6.27 -10.47
N VAL A 52 -1.56 5.69 -9.47
CA VAL A 52 -2.21 5.31 -8.22
C VAL A 52 -2.81 6.53 -7.53
N LEU A 53 -2.05 7.62 -7.44
CA LEU A 53 -2.53 8.85 -6.82
C LEU A 53 -3.72 9.43 -7.59
N GLU A 54 -3.65 9.47 -8.90
CA GLU A 54 -4.78 9.93 -9.73
C GLU A 54 -6.02 9.10 -9.51
N ASN A 55 -5.89 7.77 -9.50
CA ASN A 55 -7.01 6.85 -9.30
C ASN A 55 -7.66 7.03 -7.93
N VAL A 56 -6.84 7.14 -6.90
CA VAL A 56 -7.30 7.29 -5.52
C VAL A 56 -8.02 8.62 -5.34
N LEU A 57 -7.43 9.71 -5.82
CA LEU A 57 -8.04 11.03 -5.69
C LEU A 57 -9.34 11.12 -6.49
N GLY A 58 -9.38 10.49 -7.66
CA GLY A 58 -10.59 10.42 -8.49
C GLY A 58 -11.72 9.63 -7.83
N SER A 59 -11.42 8.77 -6.88
CA SER A 59 -12.41 7.97 -6.15
C SER A 59 -12.86 8.64 -4.85
N ASN A 60 -12.26 9.77 -4.49
CA ASN A 60 -12.54 10.42 -3.21
C ASN A 60 -13.90 11.12 -3.22
N LYS A 61 -14.76 10.72 -2.28
CA LYS A 61 -16.08 11.32 -2.09
C LYS A 61 -16.18 12.10 -0.78
N GLY A 62 -15.05 12.30 -0.10
CA GLY A 62 -15.03 12.93 1.22
C GLY A 62 -15.59 12.03 2.32
N PRO A 63 -15.54 12.46 3.58
CA PRO A 63 -15.18 13.79 4.06
C PRO A 63 -13.68 14.12 4.10
N LEU A 64 -12.76 13.16 3.86
CA LEU A 64 -11.34 13.47 3.80
C LEU A 64 -11.06 14.37 2.60
N SER A 65 -10.19 15.37 2.79
CA SER A 65 -9.74 16.21 1.69
C SER A 65 -8.82 15.41 0.76
N ASP A 66 -8.73 15.84 -0.50
CA ASP A 66 -7.80 15.25 -1.45
C ASP A 66 -6.36 15.34 -0.95
N ALA A 67 -6.00 16.48 -0.33
CA ALA A 67 -4.65 16.66 0.21
C ALA A 67 -4.34 15.65 1.32
N ALA A 68 -5.28 15.39 2.21
CA ALA A 68 -5.12 14.40 3.28
C ALA A 68 -5.00 13.00 2.70
N LEU A 69 -5.86 12.66 1.75
CA LEU A 69 -5.86 11.34 1.11
C LEU A 69 -4.56 11.11 0.32
N ARG A 70 -4.06 12.15 -0.36
CA ARG A 70 -2.77 12.09 -1.06
C ARG A 70 -1.63 11.74 -0.10
N ARG A 71 -1.56 12.41 1.05
CA ARG A 71 -0.51 12.13 2.05
C ARG A 71 -0.56 10.69 2.54
N LEU A 72 -1.76 10.18 2.81
CA LEU A 72 -1.93 8.81 3.26
C LEU A 72 -1.46 7.81 2.20
N PHE A 73 -1.85 8.02 0.95
CA PHE A 73 -1.46 7.10 -0.14
C PHE A 73 0.00 7.24 -0.52
N GLU A 74 0.60 8.42 -0.41
CA GLU A 74 2.05 8.56 -0.57
C GLU A 74 2.79 7.66 0.42
N ARG A 75 2.32 7.60 1.67
CA ARG A 75 2.89 6.70 2.67
C ARG A 75 2.67 5.24 2.33
N ILE A 76 1.47 4.88 1.90
CA ILE A 76 1.14 3.50 1.50
C ILE A 76 2.04 3.06 0.33
N ILE A 77 2.21 3.93 -0.66
CA ILE A 77 3.06 3.67 -1.82
C ILE A 77 4.52 3.47 -1.39
N ASP A 78 5.02 4.35 -0.52
CA ASP A 78 6.39 4.26 -0.02
C ASP A 78 6.63 2.95 0.74
N GLU A 79 5.69 2.55 1.58
CA GLU A 79 5.79 1.30 2.33
C GLU A 79 5.75 0.08 1.40
N SER A 80 4.91 0.12 0.35
CA SER A 80 4.85 -0.96 -0.65
C SER A 80 6.17 -1.10 -1.41
N ARG A 81 6.75 0.02 -1.82
CA ARG A 81 8.05 0.02 -2.52
C ARG A 81 9.16 -0.51 -1.63
N LYS A 82 9.16 -0.11 -0.37
CA LYS A 82 10.12 -0.59 0.62
C LYS A 82 10.00 -2.11 0.80
N LEU A 83 8.77 -2.60 0.92
CA LEU A 83 8.49 -4.04 1.06
C LEU A 83 9.01 -4.82 -0.16
N GLU A 84 8.74 -4.35 -1.38
CA GLU A 84 9.22 -4.98 -2.61
C GLU A 84 10.75 -5.05 -2.63
N ARG A 85 11.41 -3.94 -2.25
CA ARG A 85 12.87 -3.84 -2.24
C ARG A 85 13.48 -4.79 -1.21
N GLU A 86 12.95 -4.81 0.00
CA GLU A 86 13.42 -5.70 1.06
C GLU A 86 13.25 -7.17 0.69
N ALA A 87 12.12 -7.52 0.09
CA ALA A 87 11.86 -8.89 -0.38
C ALA A 87 12.84 -9.31 -1.47
N MET A 88 13.17 -8.41 -2.40
CA MET A 88 14.16 -8.67 -3.45
C MET A 88 15.55 -8.93 -2.85
N ILE A 89 15.95 -8.13 -1.86
CA ILE A 89 17.23 -8.30 -1.17
C ILE A 89 17.28 -9.65 -0.48
N GLU A 90 16.23 -10.04 0.24
CA GLU A 90 16.15 -11.33 0.92
C GLU A 90 16.27 -12.50 -0.06
N ARG A 91 15.55 -12.45 -1.19
CA ARG A 91 15.62 -13.50 -2.21
C ARG A 91 17.02 -13.63 -2.80
N LYS A 92 17.71 -12.52 -3.03
CA LYS A 92 19.11 -12.52 -3.52
C LYS A 92 20.06 -13.14 -2.52
N LYS A 93 19.90 -12.85 -1.22
CA LYS A 93 20.70 -13.44 -0.15
C LYS A 93 20.54 -14.96 -0.12
N LEU A 94 19.31 -15.46 -0.22
CA LEU A 94 19.03 -16.89 -0.23
C LEU A 94 19.68 -17.58 -1.44
N THR A 95 19.64 -16.94 -2.59
CA THR A 95 20.26 -17.45 -3.81
C THR A 95 21.80 -17.48 -3.70
N SER A 96 22.39 -16.45 -3.10
CA SER A 96 23.85 -16.32 -2.94
C SER A 96 24.45 -17.35 -1.99
N GLN A 97 23.65 -17.91 -1.09
CA GLN A 97 24.11 -18.88 -0.10
C GLN A 97 24.16 -20.31 -0.62
N LYS A 98 23.71 -20.52 -1.84
CA LYS A 98 23.83 -21.83 -2.51
C LYS A 98 25.20 -21.98 -3.22
#